data_da0cd7d7d17ce0730fb6ce774a4cb87c
#
_entry.id   da0cd7d7d17ce0730fb6ce774a4cb87c
#
_cell.length_a   1.000
_cell.length_b   1.000
_cell.length_c   1.000
_cell.angle_alpha   90.00
_cell.angle_beta   90.00
_cell.angle_gamma   90.00
#
_symmetry.space_group_name_H-M   'P 1'
#
loop_
_entity.id
_entity.type
_entity.pdbx_description
1 polymer ?
#
loop_
_entity_poly.entity_id
_entity_poly.type
_entity_poly.pdbx_seq_one_letter_code
_entity_poly.pdbx_strand_id
1 'polypeptide(L)'
;MSLKEKILIADDSEMNQMLLEEILSDKYEYVMAKDGTEAVDILEKNEDIDLVMLDINMPKMDGFGVLEIMNLRHWISEVPVIIISSESDVDFIRRSYDLGASDYISRPFDLAVVRRRVENTLMLYVR
;
A
#
# COMPACT_ATOMS: atom_id res chain seq x y z
N MET A 1 -9.53 13.47 18.12
CA MET A 1 -9.57 12.15 17.47
C MET A 1 -9.81 12.36 15.98
N SER A 2 -8.98 11.76 15.17
CA SER A 2 -9.14 11.86 13.71
C SER A 2 -10.22 10.90 13.24
N LEU A 3 -11.09 11.37 12.36
CA LEU A 3 -12.08 10.54 11.70
C LEU A 3 -11.59 10.07 10.32
N LYS A 4 -10.40 10.53 9.92
CA LYS A 4 -9.82 10.15 8.64
C LYS A 4 -9.12 8.80 8.76
N GLU A 5 -9.27 8.01 7.71
CA GLU A 5 -8.52 6.77 7.59
C GLU A 5 -7.06 7.08 7.28
N LYS A 6 -6.15 6.22 7.77
CA LYS A 6 -4.71 6.42 7.64
C LYS A 6 -4.12 5.42 6.67
N ILE A 7 -3.36 5.91 5.71
CA ILE A 7 -2.76 5.10 4.65
C ILE A 7 -1.24 5.13 4.76
N LEU A 8 -0.62 3.96 4.74
CA LEU A 8 0.82 3.83 4.64
C LEU A 8 1.19 3.74 3.16
N ILE A 9 2.05 4.64 2.70
CA ILE A 9 2.56 4.65 1.33
C ILE A 9 4.02 4.22 1.37
N ALA A 10 4.31 3.05 0.82
CA ALA A 10 5.67 2.51 0.76
C ALA A 10 6.17 2.55 -0.69
N ASP A 11 7.05 3.50 -0.98
CA ASP A 11 7.57 3.74 -2.32
C ASP A 11 8.88 4.52 -2.19
N ASP A 12 9.92 4.10 -2.90
CA ASP A 12 11.22 4.76 -2.82
C ASP A 12 11.33 5.99 -3.75
N SER A 13 10.36 6.21 -4.61
CA SER A 13 10.34 7.35 -5.54
C SER A 13 9.64 8.54 -4.91
N GLU A 14 10.37 9.64 -4.74
CA GLU A 14 9.79 10.89 -4.21
C GLU A 14 8.69 11.42 -5.11
N MET A 15 8.84 11.28 -6.43
CA MET A 15 7.82 11.72 -7.38
C MET A 15 6.52 10.95 -7.18
N ASN A 16 6.60 9.64 -7.04
CA ASN A 16 5.41 8.82 -6.81
C ASN A 16 4.76 9.14 -5.47
N GLN A 17 5.57 9.36 -4.43
CA GLN A 17 5.08 9.77 -3.12
C GLN A 17 4.30 11.08 -3.22
N MET A 18 4.83 12.06 -3.95
CA MET A 18 4.17 13.34 -4.14
C MET A 18 2.84 13.21 -4.89
N LEU A 19 2.79 12.38 -5.91
CA LEU A 19 1.57 12.15 -6.68
C LEU A 19 0.49 11.49 -5.80
N LEU A 20 0.87 10.49 -5.02
CA LEU A 20 -0.07 9.80 -4.14
C LEU A 20 -0.54 10.71 -3.01
N GLU A 21 0.37 11.51 -2.46
CA GLU A 21 0.02 12.51 -1.46
C GLU A 21 -1.03 13.48 -1.97
N GLU A 22 -0.86 13.96 -3.21
CA GLU A 22 -1.82 14.89 -3.83
C GLU A 22 -3.21 14.27 -3.93
N ILE A 23 -3.30 12.97 -4.25
CA ILE A 23 -4.58 12.28 -4.35
C ILE A 23 -5.25 12.13 -2.98
N LEU A 24 -4.46 11.89 -1.94
CA LEU A 24 -4.97 11.44 -0.65
C LEU A 24 -5.09 12.56 0.40
N SER A 25 -4.37 13.66 0.24
CA SER A 25 -4.16 14.65 1.31
C SER A 25 -5.41 15.31 1.85
N ASP A 26 -6.45 15.46 1.05
CA ASP A 26 -7.68 16.13 1.47
C ASP A 26 -8.67 15.20 2.18
N LYS A 27 -8.52 13.89 2.01
CA LYS A 27 -9.49 12.92 2.52
C LYS A 27 -8.90 11.94 3.52
N TYR A 28 -7.60 11.67 3.44
CA TYR A 28 -6.94 10.67 4.27
C TYR A 28 -5.74 11.25 5.00
N GLU A 29 -5.38 10.63 6.11
CA GLU A 29 -4.07 10.81 6.71
C GLU A 29 -3.12 9.82 6.05
N TYR A 30 -1.85 10.13 5.99
CA TYR A 30 -0.88 9.22 5.37
C TYR A 30 0.47 9.27 6.07
N VAL A 31 1.20 8.17 5.93
CA VAL A 31 2.57 8.01 6.44
C VAL A 31 3.41 7.46 5.28
N MET A 32 4.63 7.97 5.12
CA MET A 32 5.51 7.55 4.03
C MET A 32 6.60 6.61 4.54
N ALA A 33 6.90 5.58 3.73
CA ALA A 33 8.07 4.72 3.91
C ALA A 33 8.85 4.69 2.61
N LYS A 34 10.19 4.73 2.70
CA LYS A 34 11.08 4.73 1.53
C LYS A 34 11.51 3.33 1.10
N ASP A 35 11.33 2.35 1.96
CA ASP A 35 11.74 0.98 1.69
C ASP A 35 10.88 0.03 2.52
N GLY A 36 11.05 -1.26 2.25
CA GLY A 36 10.23 -2.28 2.91
C GLY A 36 10.50 -2.41 4.39
N THR A 37 11.74 -2.15 4.84
CA THR A 37 12.05 -2.25 6.27
C THR A 37 11.37 -1.12 7.05
N GLU A 38 11.33 0.09 6.49
CA GLU A 38 10.58 1.19 7.09
C GLU A 38 9.08 0.88 7.14
N ALA A 39 8.55 0.30 6.07
CA ALA A 39 7.13 -0.05 6.00
C ALA A 39 6.75 -1.04 7.10
N VAL A 40 7.55 -2.10 7.28
CA VAL A 40 7.32 -3.08 8.33
C VAL A 40 7.42 -2.44 9.72
N ASP A 41 8.41 -1.59 9.92
CA ASP A 41 8.59 -0.91 11.20
C ASP A 41 7.39 -0.02 11.54
N ILE A 42 6.86 0.70 10.55
CA ILE A 42 5.67 1.54 10.73
C ILE A 42 4.46 0.68 11.07
N LEU A 43 4.27 -0.43 10.36
CA LEU A 43 3.14 -1.34 10.62
C LEU A 43 3.22 -1.94 12.02
N GLU A 44 4.41 -2.26 12.48
CA GLU A 44 4.60 -2.82 13.81
C GLU A 44 4.26 -1.83 14.91
N LYS A 45 4.57 -0.56 14.70
CA LYS A 45 4.39 0.49 15.70
C LYS A 45 3.03 1.20 15.64
N ASN A 46 2.33 1.09 14.51
CA ASN A 46 1.07 1.81 14.30
C ASN A 46 -0.05 0.82 14.01
N GLU A 47 -0.88 0.57 15.01
CA GLU A 47 -2.02 -0.34 14.86
C GLU A 47 -3.19 0.32 14.10
N ASP A 48 -3.09 1.60 13.81
CA ASP A 48 -4.17 2.37 13.21
C ASP A 48 -4.03 2.57 11.69
N ILE A 49 -3.10 1.84 11.05
CA ILE A 49 -3.00 1.86 9.58
C ILE A 49 -4.20 1.13 8.98
N ASP A 50 -4.93 1.80 8.11
CA ASP A 50 -6.14 1.27 7.50
C ASP A 50 -5.91 0.63 6.14
N LEU A 51 -4.85 1.04 5.44
CA LEU A 51 -4.53 0.54 4.11
C LEU A 51 -3.06 0.77 3.82
N VAL A 52 -2.44 -0.14 3.07
CA VAL A 52 -1.05 0.00 2.61
C VAL A 52 -1.05 0.11 1.10
N MET A 53 -0.41 1.15 0.58
CA MET A 53 -0.10 1.27 -0.85
C MET A 53 1.39 0.94 -0.98
N LEU A 54 1.70 -0.11 -1.71
CA LEU A 54 3.00 -0.76 -1.66
C LEU A 54 3.60 -0.94 -3.05
N ASP A 55 4.79 -0.37 -3.24
CA ASP A 55 5.58 -0.65 -4.43
C ASP A 55 6.30 -1.99 -4.27
N ILE A 56 6.50 -2.70 -5.37
CA ILE A 56 7.26 -3.95 -5.35
C ILE A 56 8.76 -3.65 -5.30
N ASN A 57 9.24 -2.76 -6.16
CA ASN A 57 10.67 -2.50 -6.31
C ASN A 57 11.15 -1.43 -5.35
N MET A 58 11.70 -1.86 -4.23
CA MET A 58 12.27 -0.98 -3.21
C MET A 58 13.59 -1.54 -2.70
N PRO A 59 14.51 -0.66 -2.24
CA PRO A 59 15.76 -1.14 -1.64
C PRO A 59 15.54 -1.79 -0.29
N LYS A 60 16.51 -2.51 0.20
CA LYS A 60 16.56 -3.21 1.49
C LYS A 60 15.58 -4.36 1.59
N MET A 61 14.30 -4.11 1.43
CA MET A 61 13.25 -5.13 1.39
C MET A 61 12.24 -4.68 0.35
N ASP A 62 11.93 -5.55 -0.63
CA ASP A 62 10.95 -5.23 -1.67
C ASP A 62 9.51 -5.46 -1.17
N GLY A 63 8.55 -5.16 -2.03
CA GLY A 63 7.14 -5.29 -1.67
C GLY A 63 6.72 -6.72 -1.36
N PHE A 64 7.30 -7.70 -2.03
CA PHE A 64 7.01 -9.10 -1.71
C PHE A 64 7.48 -9.46 -0.31
N GLY A 65 8.66 -8.95 0.09
CA GLY A 65 9.16 -9.14 1.45
C GLY A 65 8.21 -8.57 2.50
N VAL A 66 7.67 -7.40 2.23
CA VAL A 66 6.66 -6.78 3.13
C VAL A 66 5.42 -7.66 3.25
N LEU A 67 4.90 -8.14 2.10
CA LEU A 67 3.72 -9.01 2.08
C LEU A 67 3.97 -10.31 2.85
N GLU A 68 5.15 -10.90 2.70
CA GLU A 68 5.50 -12.12 3.41
C GLU A 68 5.49 -11.90 4.93
N ILE A 69 6.02 -10.78 5.40
CA ILE A 69 6.00 -10.45 6.83
C ILE A 69 4.56 -10.19 7.29
N MET A 70 3.76 -9.50 6.49
CA MET A 70 2.35 -9.25 6.82
C MET A 70 1.57 -10.56 6.97
N ASN A 71 1.88 -11.55 6.12
CA ASN A 71 1.28 -12.88 6.25
C ASN A 71 1.75 -13.57 7.53
N LEU A 72 3.04 -13.55 7.79
CA LEU A 72 3.62 -14.20 8.96
C LEU A 72 3.07 -13.62 10.27
N ARG A 73 2.86 -12.32 10.30
CA ARG A 73 2.32 -11.63 11.49
C ARG A 73 0.80 -11.56 11.52
N HIS A 74 0.12 -12.13 10.53
CA HIS A 74 -1.34 -12.10 10.38
C HIS A 74 -1.93 -10.69 10.19
N TRP A 75 -1.10 -9.72 9.80
CA TRP A 75 -1.56 -8.36 9.50
C TRP A 75 -2.36 -8.31 8.21
N ILE A 76 -2.07 -9.23 7.27
CA ILE A 76 -2.70 -9.22 5.93
C ILE A 76 -4.22 -9.40 6.00
N SER A 77 -4.73 -10.07 7.02
CA SER A 77 -6.17 -10.25 7.19
C SER A 77 -6.88 -9.02 7.75
N GLU A 78 -6.14 -8.09 8.30
CA GLU A 78 -6.70 -6.89 8.95
C GLU A 78 -6.46 -5.61 8.15
N VAL A 79 -5.37 -5.55 7.39
CA VAL A 79 -4.98 -4.35 6.65
C VAL A 79 -4.89 -4.68 5.17
N PRO A 80 -5.77 -4.12 4.34
CA PRO A 80 -5.71 -4.35 2.89
C PRO A 80 -4.46 -3.71 2.28
N VAL A 81 -3.96 -4.33 1.22
CA VAL A 81 -2.77 -3.86 0.51
C VAL A 81 -3.11 -3.66 -0.96
N ILE A 82 -2.81 -2.47 -1.48
CA ILE A 82 -2.87 -2.18 -2.91
C ILE A 82 -1.44 -2.07 -3.41
N ILE A 83 -1.07 -2.93 -4.35
CA ILE A 83 0.24 -2.85 -4.99
C ILE A 83 0.20 -1.78 -6.07
N ILE A 84 1.20 -0.89 -6.07
CA ILE A 84 1.38 0.08 -7.15
C ILE A 84 2.78 -0.13 -7.70
N SER A 85 2.88 -0.58 -8.95
CA SER A 85 4.16 -0.98 -9.51
C SER A 85 4.25 -0.67 -10.99
N SER A 86 5.49 -0.47 -11.49
CA SER A 86 5.76 -0.40 -12.92
C SER A 86 5.82 -1.79 -13.56
N GLU A 87 5.85 -2.85 -12.74
CA GLU A 87 5.85 -4.20 -13.25
C GLU A 87 4.47 -4.58 -13.74
N SER A 88 4.38 -5.04 -15.00
CA SER A 88 3.12 -5.48 -15.59
C SER A 88 3.13 -6.97 -15.91
N ASP A 89 4.18 -7.68 -15.52
CA ASP A 89 4.32 -9.12 -15.73
C ASP A 89 3.24 -9.87 -14.95
N VAL A 90 2.58 -10.80 -15.62
CA VAL A 90 1.51 -11.60 -15.02
C VAL A 90 1.99 -12.37 -13.79
N ASP A 91 3.24 -12.82 -13.78
CA ASP A 91 3.79 -13.56 -12.64
C ASP A 91 3.91 -12.66 -11.40
N PHE A 92 4.31 -11.40 -11.57
CA PHE A 92 4.36 -10.44 -10.46
C PHE A 92 2.96 -10.16 -9.91
N ILE A 93 2.00 -9.98 -10.81
CA ILE A 93 0.61 -9.71 -10.43
C ILE A 93 0.04 -10.90 -9.67
N ARG A 94 0.22 -12.10 -10.21
CA ARG A 94 -0.28 -13.32 -9.60
C ARG A 94 0.33 -13.55 -8.23
N ARG A 95 1.66 -13.36 -8.11
CA ARG A 95 2.35 -13.52 -6.84
C ARG A 95 1.84 -12.55 -5.79
N SER A 96 1.56 -11.30 -6.20
CA SER A 96 1.01 -10.29 -5.29
C SER A 96 -0.34 -10.74 -4.71
N TYR A 97 -1.24 -11.22 -5.57
CA TYR A 97 -2.54 -11.71 -5.10
C TYR A 97 -2.40 -12.97 -4.26
N ASP A 98 -1.51 -13.88 -4.64
CA ASP A 98 -1.27 -15.11 -3.86
C ASP A 98 -0.76 -14.78 -2.45
N LEU A 99 -0.03 -13.71 -2.30
CA LEU A 99 0.45 -13.23 -1.00
C LEU A 99 -0.58 -12.38 -0.25
N GLY A 100 -1.76 -12.19 -0.83
CA GLY A 100 -2.87 -11.56 -0.13
C GLY A 100 -3.13 -10.10 -0.47
N ALA A 101 -2.50 -9.56 -1.52
CA ALA A 101 -2.81 -8.20 -1.96
C ALA A 101 -4.27 -8.11 -2.38
N SER A 102 -4.90 -6.99 -2.06
CA SER A 102 -6.31 -6.74 -2.38
C SER A 102 -6.48 -6.24 -3.81
N ASP A 103 -5.48 -5.51 -4.33
CA ASP A 103 -5.53 -4.93 -5.66
C ASP A 103 -4.12 -4.70 -6.20
N TYR A 104 -4.03 -4.51 -7.51
CA TYR A 104 -2.75 -4.27 -8.19
C TYR A 104 -2.97 -3.19 -9.25
N ILE A 105 -2.23 -2.09 -9.14
CA ILE A 105 -2.32 -0.97 -10.07
C ILE A 105 -0.98 -0.78 -10.76
N SER A 106 -0.97 -0.89 -12.09
CA SER A 106 0.23 -0.70 -12.89
C SER A 106 0.47 0.77 -13.21
N ARG A 107 1.73 1.18 -13.23
CA ARG A 107 2.10 2.52 -13.69
C ARG A 107 2.30 2.53 -15.20
N PRO A 108 2.05 3.66 -15.87
CA PRO A 108 1.50 4.87 -15.31
C PRO A 108 0.03 4.70 -14.92
N PHE A 109 -0.40 5.36 -13.86
CA PHE A 109 -1.76 5.23 -13.38
C PHE A 109 -2.53 6.55 -13.48
N ASP A 110 -3.83 6.43 -13.60
CA ASP A 110 -4.74 7.58 -13.57
C ASP A 110 -5.09 7.90 -12.12
N LEU A 111 -4.92 9.16 -11.74
CA LEU A 111 -5.12 9.59 -10.34
C LEU A 111 -6.54 9.33 -9.85
N ALA A 112 -7.54 9.57 -10.71
CA ALA A 112 -8.94 9.34 -10.35
C ALA A 112 -9.22 7.85 -10.15
N VAL A 113 -8.60 6.99 -10.96
CA VAL A 113 -8.74 5.54 -10.81
C VAL A 113 -8.12 5.06 -9.50
N VAL A 114 -6.93 5.56 -9.16
CA VAL A 114 -6.28 5.21 -7.90
C VAL A 114 -7.17 5.60 -6.72
N ARG A 115 -7.68 6.82 -6.73
CA ARG A 115 -8.57 7.30 -5.67
C ARG A 115 -9.80 6.42 -5.52
N ARG A 116 -10.42 6.03 -6.63
CA ARG A 116 -11.60 5.17 -6.61
C ARG A 116 -11.28 3.78 -6.04
N ARG A 117 -10.14 3.20 -6.42
CA ARG A 117 -9.74 1.89 -5.91
C ARG A 117 -9.43 1.92 -4.43
N VAL A 118 -8.82 3.00 -3.95
CA VAL A 118 -8.60 3.20 -2.52
C VAL A 118 -9.94 3.24 -1.78
N GLU A 119 -10.87 4.05 -2.25
CA GLU A 119 -12.21 4.16 -1.67
C GLU A 119 -12.92 2.81 -1.64
N ASN A 120 -12.93 2.11 -2.76
CA ASN A 120 -13.59 0.81 -2.87
C ASN A 120 -12.98 -0.23 -1.94
N THR A 121 -11.64 -0.26 -1.86
CA THR A 121 -10.94 -1.20 -0.99
C THR A 121 -11.27 -0.94 0.48
N LEU A 122 -11.25 0.32 0.90
CA LEU A 122 -11.55 0.67 2.28
C LEU A 122 -13.00 0.33 2.66
N MET A 123 -13.93 0.47 1.71
CA MET A 123 -15.34 0.11 1.95
C MET A 123 -15.51 -1.38 2.24
N LEU A 124 -14.68 -2.23 1.64
CA LEU A 124 -14.75 -3.68 1.86
C LEU A 124 -14.19 -4.09 3.22
N TYR A 125 -13.40 -3.23 3.84
CA TYR A 125 -12.73 -3.51 5.12
C TYR A 125 -13.34 -2.67 6.25
N VAL A 126 -14.66 -2.62 6.31
CA VAL A 126 -15.37 -1.90 7.38
C VAL A 126 -15.06 -2.56 8.71
N ARG A 127 -14.67 -1.75 9.68
CA ARG A 127 -14.29 -2.22 11.01
C ARG A 127 -15.29 -1.78 12.06
#